data_afcf72f61ede91d325530ef4ea6e0497
#
_entry.id   afcf72f61ede91d325530ef4ea6e0497
#
_cell.length_a   1.000
_cell.length_b   1.000
_cell.length_c   1.000
_cell.angle_alpha   90.00
_cell.angle_beta   90.00
_cell.angle_gamma   90.00
#
_symmetry.space_group_name_H-M   'P 1'
#
loop_
_entity.id
_entity.type
_entity.pdbx_description
1 polymer ?
#
loop_
_entity_poly.entity_id
_entity_poly.type
_entity_poly.pdbx_seq_one_letter_code
_entity_poly.pdbx_strand_id
1 'polypeptide(L)'
;GVPWLVVVMVLRFDVLVQGVGALAADAVAESRRPGGDVGQTLLINRGAGIGAILPLLMTWMGVPDEAAPGSVPPHIAYSYYIGGAILLLTVLITAFRTHEYPPEEFARYNDIRPDEETTPRPGFITLLRNVPQAMVRLGVTQFFSWAALFLMWTYLKPAITGVVTDHATGAVLSDGATQTWVGVLNGTYPIPACIAALFLGRIAARWGNKTVYAVCLLLGAAGFAGLCLLHDQYALMLPMVGIGIAWAGILAMPYAILSRAVEARHMGVYMGIFNFTITIPQIVIGLTGGAIVKYCFDSNAVWMLALAALFMLLAALSVAFVRDKSEDR
;
A
#
# COMPACT_ATOMS: atom_id res chain seq x y z
N GLY A 1 10.95 23.08 3.71
CA GLY A 1 11.34 22.32 2.51
C GLY A 1 10.88 20.88 2.47
N VAL A 2 10.98 20.12 3.56
CA VAL A 2 10.71 18.67 3.60
C VAL A 2 9.26 18.27 3.22
N PRO A 3 8.20 18.93 3.71
CA PRO A 3 6.83 18.52 3.38
C PRO A 3 6.51 18.60 1.87
N TRP A 4 7.01 19.58 1.16
CA TRP A 4 6.82 19.71 -0.29
C TRP A 4 7.50 18.62 -1.09
N LEU A 5 8.69 18.19 -0.65
CA LEU A 5 9.40 17.06 -1.26
C LEU A 5 8.59 15.76 -1.13
N VAL A 6 7.99 15.50 0.04
CA VAL A 6 7.12 14.33 0.26
C VAL A 6 5.91 14.37 -0.67
N VAL A 7 5.21 15.52 -0.78
CA VAL A 7 4.05 15.66 -1.69
C VAL A 7 4.46 15.39 -3.14
N VAL A 8 5.56 15.98 -3.60
CA VAL A 8 6.06 15.78 -4.97
C VAL A 8 6.47 14.33 -5.22
N MET A 9 7.13 13.68 -4.25
CA MET A 9 7.53 12.27 -4.37
C MET A 9 6.32 11.35 -4.44
N VAL A 10 5.33 11.53 -3.57
CA VAL A 10 4.10 10.72 -3.56
C VAL A 10 3.34 10.87 -4.87
N LEU A 11 3.12 12.11 -5.34
CA LEU A 11 2.44 12.37 -6.61
C LEU A 11 3.17 11.75 -7.81
N ARG A 12 4.50 11.86 -7.87
CA ARG A 12 5.29 11.26 -8.97
C ARG A 12 5.26 9.74 -8.93
N PHE A 13 5.33 9.16 -7.75
CA PHE A 13 5.28 7.71 -7.59
C PHE A 13 3.92 7.14 -8.03
N ASP A 14 2.82 7.78 -7.62
CA ASP A 14 1.48 7.37 -8.00
C ASP A 14 1.27 7.46 -9.52
N VAL A 15 1.74 8.51 -10.19
CA VAL A 15 1.65 8.63 -11.65
C VAL A 15 2.39 7.48 -12.36
N LEU A 16 3.58 7.10 -11.88
CA LEU A 16 4.35 5.98 -12.44
C LEU A 16 3.63 4.64 -12.25
N VAL A 17 3.14 4.37 -11.06
CA VAL A 17 2.42 3.11 -10.74
C VAL A 17 1.16 2.99 -11.59
N GLN A 18 0.44 4.10 -11.80
CA GLN A 18 -0.77 4.14 -12.63
C GLN A 18 -0.49 3.83 -14.10
N GLY A 19 0.56 4.40 -14.67
CA GLY A 19 0.95 4.14 -16.05
C GLY A 19 1.29 2.66 -16.29
N VAL A 20 2.03 2.05 -15.38
CA VAL A 20 2.35 0.60 -15.46
C VAL A 20 1.11 -0.27 -15.25
N GLY A 21 0.22 0.12 -14.33
CA GLY A 21 -1.04 -0.59 -14.09
C GLY A 21 -1.98 -0.54 -15.29
N ALA A 22 -2.12 0.62 -15.94
CA ALA A 22 -2.93 0.78 -17.14
C ALA A 22 -2.38 -0.09 -18.30
N LEU A 23 -1.06 -0.02 -18.54
CA LEU A 23 -0.39 -0.82 -19.57
C LEU A 23 -0.56 -2.33 -19.33
N ALA A 24 -0.47 -2.79 -18.08
CA ALA A 24 -0.70 -4.18 -17.72
C ALA A 24 -2.17 -4.60 -17.94
N ALA A 25 -3.13 -3.72 -17.64
CA ALA A 25 -4.54 -3.98 -17.87
C ALA A 25 -4.88 -4.07 -19.37
N ASP A 26 -4.23 -3.25 -20.20
CA ASP A 26 -4.43 -3.24 -21.65
C ASP A 26 -3.74 -4.43 -22.35
N ALA A 27 -2.61 -4.89 -21.81
CA ALA A 27 -1.84 -6.00 -22.40
C ALA A 27 -2.39 -7.39 -22.05
N VAL A 28 -3.27 -7.52 -21.05
CA VAL A 28 -3.78 -8.82 -20.57
C VAL A 28 -5.24 -9.00 -20.94
N ALA A 29 -5.55 -10.07 -21.69
CA ALA A 29 -6.92 -10.43 -22.03
C ALA A 29 -7.81 -10.57 -20.77
N GLU A 30 -9.08 -10.13 -20.87
CA GLU A 30 -10.02 -10.06 -19.75
C GLU A 30 -10.16 -11.37 -18.97
N SER A 31 -10.15 -12.50 -19.68
CA SER A 31 -10.21 -13.85 -19.10
C SER A 31 -8.98 -14.23 -18.25
N ARG A 32 -7.83 -13.56 -18.45
CA ARG A 32 -6.56 -13.82 -17.77
C ARG A 32 -6.20 -12.74 -16.75
N ARG A 33 -6.95 -11.64 -16.66
CA ARG A 33 -6.73 -10.54 -15.71
C ARG A 33 -6.59 -11.00 -14.26
N PRO A 34 -7.44 -11.92 -13.71
CA PRO A 34 -7.28 -12.36 -12.33
C PRO A 34 -5.93 -13.03 -12.05
N GLY A 35 -5.38 -13.74 -13.03
CA GLY A 35 -4.04 -14.33 -12.92
C GLY A 35 -2.93 -13.28 -13.00
N GLY A 36 -3.11 -12.24 -13.81
CA GLY A 36 -2.22 -11.09 -13.92
C GLY A 36 -2.15 -10.30 -12.60
N ASP A 37 -3.29 -10.01 -11.99
CA ASP A 37 -3.38 -9.27 -10.74
C ASP A 37 -2.70 -10.01 -9.57
N VAL A 38 -2.89 -11.34 -9.48
CA VAL A 38 -2.19 -12.19 -8.51
C VAL A 38 -0.69 -12.16 -8.75
N GLY A 39 -0.25 -12.28 -10.01
CA GLY A 39 1.16 -12.19 -10.38
C GLY A 39 1.77 -10.84 -10.01
N GLN A 40 1.08 -9.74 -10.29
CA GLN A 40 1.51 -8.39 -9.94
C GLN A 40 1.62 -8.22 -8.41
N THR A 41 0.63 -8.68 -7.66
CA THR A 41 0.65 -8.63 -6.19
C THR A 41 1.82 -9.42 -5.62
N LEU A 42 2.11 -10.61 -6.14
CA LEU A 42 3.26 -11.42 -5.73
C LEU A 42 4.59 -10.71 -6.03
N LEU A 43 4.73 -10.09 -7.18
CA LEU A 43 5.95 -9.36 -7.58
C LEU A 43 6.15 -8.12 -6.70
N ILE A 44 5.09 -7.34 -6.43
CA ILE A 44 5.14 -6.18 -5.52
C ILE A 44 5.63 -6.59 -4.14
N ASN A 45 5.04 -7.63 -3.56
CA ASN A 45 5.41 -8.08 -2.21
C ASN A 45 6.83 -8.67 -2.15
N ARG A 46 7.29 -9.37 -3.20
CA ARG A 46 8.68 -9.82 -3.30
C ARG A 46 9.64 -8.65 -3.39
N GLY A 47 9.32 -7.65 -4.21
CA GLY A 47 10.14 -6.43 -4.33
C GLY A 47 10.22 -5.66 -3.02
N ALA A 48 9.10 -5.52 -2.31
CA ALA A 48 9.05 -4.88 -1.00
C ALA A 48 9.90 -5.62 0.05
N GLY A 49 9.81 -6.96 0.07
CA GLY A 49 10.61 -7.80 0.98
C GLY A 49 12.11 -7.68 0.69
N ILE A 50 12.52 -7.77 -0.58
CA ILE A 50 13.94 -7.62 -0.97
C ILE A 50 14.45 -6.22 -0.63
N GLY A 51 13.66 -5.19 -0.94
CA GLY A 51 14.02 -3.80 -0.63
C GLY A 51 14.19 -3.53 0.85
N ALA A 52 13.32 -4.12 1.69
CA ALA A 52 13.39 -3.98 3.13
C ALA A 52 14.64 -4.66 3.74
N ILE A 53 15.10 -5.78 3.16
CA ILE A 53 16.28 -6.53 3.64
C ILE A 53 17.58 -5.97 3.04
N LEU A 54 17.52 -5.16 2.00
CA LEU A 54 18.71 -4.68 1.30
C LEU A 54 19.72 -3.94 2.20
N PRO A 55 19.31 -3.05 3.15
CA PRO A 55 20.23 -2.44 4.10
C PRO A 55 20.97 -3.46 4.96
N LEU A 56 20.27 -4.51 5.41
CA LEU A 56 20.89 -5.60 6.18
C LEU A 56 21.93 -6.36 5.36
N LEU A 57 21.64 -6.64 4.09
CA LEU A 57 22.59 -7.26 3.17
C LEU A 57 23.83 -6.39 2.97
N MET A 58 23.67 -5.07 2.87
CA MET A 58 24.80 -4.13 2.78
C MET A 58 25.68 -4.18 4.02
N THR A 59 25.08 -4.23 5.21
CA THR A 59 25.83 -4.39 6.47
C THR A 59 26.57 -5.72 6.52
N TRP A 60 25.98 -6.82 6.10
CA TRP A 60 26.65 -8.11 6.00
C TRP A 60 27.81 -8.13 4.99
N MET A 61 27.73 -7.30 3.96
CA MET A 61 28.82 -7.11 3.00
C MET A 61 29.92 -6.19 3.52
N GLY A 62 29.82 -5.72 4.78
CA GLY A 62 30.83 -4.88 5.42
C GLY A 62 30.66 -3.38 5.18
N VAL A 63 29.52 -2.94 4.65
CA VAL A 63 29.23 -1.50 4.51
C VAL A 63 28.88 -0.93 5.90
N PRO A 64 29.51 0.18 6.33
CA PRO A 64 29.27 0.77 7.63
C PRO A 64 27.79 1.16 7.84
N ASP A 65 27.27 0.84 9.02
CA ASP A 65 25.91 1.17 9.46
C ASP A 65 25.85 2.43 10.33
N GLU A 66 26.99 2.92 10.76
CA GLU A 66 27.12 4.17 11.50
C GLU A 66 27.42 5.35 10.57
N ALA A 67 26.90 6.52 10.89
CA ALA A 67 27.13 7.76 10.17
C ALA A 67 27.44 8.91 11.10
N ALA A 68 28.13 9.92 10.58
CA ALA A 68 28.33 11.18 11.30
C ALA A 68 26.96 11.86 11.57
N PRO A 69 26.85 12.62 12.68
CA PRO A 69 25.63 13.35 13.00
C PRO A 69 25.12 14.19 11.81
N GLY A 70 23.87 13.98 11.40
CA GLY A 70 23.24 14.70 10.28
C GLY A 70 23.49 14.10 8.89
N SER A 71 24.21 12.98 8.77
CA SER A 71 24.40 12.25 7.50
C SER A 71 23.60 10.95 7.45
N VAL A 72 23.29 10.47 6.22
CA VAL A 72 22.62 9.19 6.02
C VAL A 72 23.66 8.07 6.12
N PRO A 73 23.40 7.00 6.89
CA PRO A 73 24.30 5.85 6.97
C PRO A 73 24.61 5.25 5.58
N PRO A 74 25.87 4.87 5.29
CA PRO A 74 26.27 4.40 3.97
C PRO A 74 25.47 3.18 3.48
N HIS A 75 25.17 2.21 4.34
CA HIS A 75 24.36 1.03 3.99
C HIS A 75 22.94 1.40 3.53
N ILE A 76 22.35 2.44 4.09
CA ILE A 76 21.04 2.99 3.66
C ILE A 76 21.20 3.70 2.30
N ALA A 77 22.20 4.59 2.18
CA ALA A 77 22.42 5.34 0.94
C ALA A 77 22.65 4.42 -0.26
N TYR A 78 23.51 3.41 -0.12
CA TYR A 78 23.76 2.43 -1.19
C TYR A 78 22.51 1.58 -1.51
N SER A 79 21.70 1.24 -0.52
CA SER A 79 20.43 0.54 -0.75
C SER A 79 19.47 1.36 -1.60
N TYR A 80 19.38 2.68 -1.35
CA TYR A 80 18.59 3.59 -2.19
C TYR A 80 19.17 3.75 -3.59
N TYR A 81 20.48 3.82 -3.76
CA TYR A 81 21.11 3.91 -5.09
C TYR A 81 20.87 2.65 -5.91
N ILE A 82 21.00 1.47 -5.30
CA ILE A 82 20.71 0.19 -5.95
C ILE A 82 19.23 0.10 -6.32
N GLY A 83 18.32 0.42 -5.40
CA GLY A 83 16.89 0.43 -5.66
C GLY A 83 16.48 1.40 -6.77
N GLY A 84 17.05 2.61 -6.76
CA GLY A 84 16.84 3.62 -7.80
C GLY A 84 17.37 3.17 -9.17
N ALA A 85 18.53 2.55 -9.21
CA ALA A 85 19.11 2.00 -10.45
C ALA A 85 18.26 0.87 -11.03
N ILE A 86 17.78 -0.06 -10.17
CA ILE A 86 16.87 -1.15 -10.58
C ILE A 86 15.56 -0.57 -11.11
N LEU A 87 14.97 0.41 -10.41
CA LEU A 87 13.74 1.07 -10.85
C LEU A 87 13.93 1.73 -12.23
N LEU A 88 15.00 2.51 -12.42
CA LEU A 88 15.29 3.15 -13.69
C LEU A 88 15.46 2.11 -14.81
N LEU A 89 16.25 1.07 -14.56
CA LEU A 89 16.51 0.01 -15.53
C LEU A 89 15.21 -0.71 -15.94
N THR A 90 14.38 -1.08 -14.97
CA THR A 90 13.12 -1.77 -15.25
C THR A 90 12.13 -0.90 -16.02
N VAL A 91 12.03 0.39 -15.70
CA VAL A 91 11.20 1.35 -16.44
C VAL A 91 11.70 1.51 -17.86
N LEU A 92 13.02 1.64 -18.07
CA LEU A 92 13.61 1.72 -19.41
C LEU A 92 13.35 0.44 -20.23
N ILE A 93 13.52 -0.74 -19.61
CA ILE A 93 13.23 -2.02 -20.28
C ILE A 93 11.76 -2.06 -20.69
N THR A 94 10.84 -1.67 -19.82
CA THR A 94 9.41 -1.61 -20.14
C THR A 94 9.15 -0.64 -21.29
N ALA A 95 9.67 0.59 -21.21
CA ALA A 95 9.47 1.61 -22.25
C ALA A 95 9.97 1.19 -23.63
N PHE A 96 11.11 0.47 -23.70
CA PHE A 96 11.69 0.06 -24.99
C PHE A 96 11.20 -1.30 -25.50
N ARG A 97 10.72 -2.17 -24.62
CA ARG A 97 10.32 -3.54 -24.97
C ARG A 97 8.81 -3.75 -25.09
N THR A 98 8.01 -2.88 -24.45
CA THR A 98 6.56 -3.02 -24.50
C THR A 98 6.00 -2.25 -25.69
N HIS A 99 5.26 -2.95 -26.55
CA HIS A 99 4.49 -2.35 -27.64
C HIS A 99 3.09 -2.02 -27.13
N GLU A 100 2.67 -0.78 -27.28
CA GLU A 100 1.26 -0.41 -27.15
C GLU A 100 0.54 -0.73 -28.47
N TYR A 101 -0.62 -1.38 -28.36
CA TYR A 101 -1.45 -1.62 -29.54
C TYR A 101 -2.11 -0.31 -29.98
N PRO A 102 -2.08 0.02 -31.27
CA PRO A 102 -2.89 1.10 -31.82
C PRO A 102 -4.37 0.92 -31.43
N PRO A 103 -5.16 2.00 -31.24
CA PRO A 103 -6.54 1.92 -30.79
C PRO A 103 -7.41 0.96 -31.63
N GLU A 104 -7.15 0.92 -32.95
CA GLU A 104 -7.88 0.03 -33.89
C GLU A 104 -7.56 -1.45 -33.66
N GLU A 105 -6.31 -1.79 -33.39
CA GLU A 105 -5.90 -3.16 -33.06
C GLU A 105 -6.39 -3.57 -31.67
N PHE A 106 -6.33 -2.65 -30.70
CA PHE A 106 -6.86 -2.86 -29.37
C PHE A 106 -8.37 -3.15 -29.39
N ALA A 107 -9.13 -2.36 -30.16
CA ALA A 107 -10.57 -2.57 -30.35
C ALA A 107 -10.88 -3.94 -30.98
N ARG A 108 -10.07 -4.35 -31.97
CA ARG A 108 -10.20 -5.66 -32.63
C ARG A 108 -9.89 -6.84 -31.72
N TYR A 109 -8.87 -6.74 -30.85
CA TYR A 109 -8.50 -7.79 -29.89
C TYR A 109 -9.46 -7.92 -28.72
N ASN A 110 -10.18 -6.84 -28.38
CA ASN A 110 -11.15 -6.82 -27.28
C ASN A 110 -12.61 -6.89 -27.76
N ASP A 111 -12.86 -7.20 -29.03
CA ASP A 111 -14.21 -7.27 -29.64
C ASP A 111 -15.07 -6.02 -29.40
N ILE A 112 -14.42 -4.83 -29.32
CA ILE A 112 -15.12 -3.56 -29.15
C ILE A 112 -15.78 -3.20 -30.47
N ARG A 113 -17.11 -3.07 -30.47
CA ARG A 113 -17.88 -2.75 -31.67
C ARG A 113 -17.69 -1.26 -32.05
N PRO A 114 -17.58 -0.95 -33.36
CA PRO A 114 -17.42 0.43 -33.84
C PRO A 114 -18.54 1.38 -33.36
N ASP A 115 -19.74 0.87 -33.13
CA ASP A 115 -20.89 1.65 -32.66
C ASP A 115 -20.74 2.12 -31.20
N GLU A 116 -19.89 1.48 -30.41
CA GLU A 116 -19.59 1.88 -29.03
C GLU A 116 -18.59 3.06 -28.97
N GLU A 117 -17.82 3.29 -30.02
CA GLU A 117 -16.89 4.42 -30.10
C GLU A 117 -17.59 5.76 -30.41
N THR A 118 -18.77 5.73 -31.02
CA THR A 118 -19.49 6.93 -31.48
C THR A 118 -20.18 7.72 -30.36
N THR A 119 -20.37 7.13 -29.20
CA THR A 119 -20.93 7.87 -28.05
C THR A 119 -19.85 8.77 -27.40
N PRO A 120 -20.07 10.10 -27.30
CA PRO A 120 -19.12 11.00 -26.69
C PRO A 120 -18.76 10.53 -25.28
N ARG A 121 -17.45 10.37 -25.01
CA ARG A 121 -16.98 10.03 -23.67
C ARG A 121 -17.32 11.20 -22.73
N PRO A 122 -18.02 10.98 -21.62
CA PRO A 122 -18.32 12.05 -20.68
C PRO A 122 -17.02 12.67 -20.19
N GLY A 123 -16.96 14.00 -20.11
CA GLY A 123 -15.80 14.70 -19.63
C GLY A 123 -15.45 14.32 -18.18
N PHE A 124 -14.18 14.44 -17.81
CA PHE A 124 -13.66 14.08 -16.47
C PHE A 124 -14.48 14.67 -15.32
N ILE A 125 -14.89 15.94 -15.44
CA ILE A 125 -15.71 16.62 -14.42
C ILE A 125 -17.10 15.97 -14.29
N THR A 126 -17.68 15.52 -15.39
CA THR A 126 -18.97 14.80 -15.39
C THR A 126 -18.84 13.44 -14.69
N LEU A 127 -17.76 12.71 -14.96
CA LEU A 127 -17.46 11.44 -14.27
C LEU A 127 -17.21 11.64 -12.78
N LEU A 128 -16.48 12.70 -12.41
CA LEU A 128 -16.22 13.04 -11.00
C LEU A 128 -17.51 13.39 -10.24
N ARG A 129 -18.49 14.05 -10.90
CA ARG A 129 -19.80 14.36 -10.29
C ARG A 129 -20.70 13.14 -10.19
N ASN A 130 -20.51 12.15 -11.06
CA ASN A 130 -21.33 10.92 -11.15
C ASN A 130 -20.61 9.71 -10.54
N VAL A 131 -19.68 9.94 -9.59
CA VAL A 131 -18.97 8.84 -8.90
C VAL A 131 -19.98 7.90 -8.22
N PRO A 132 -19.91 6.58 -8.47
CA PRO A 132 -20.82 5.61 -7.85
C PRO A 132 -20.78 5.70 -6.32
N GLN A 133 -21.93 5.65 -5.67
CA GLN A 133 -22.03 5.78 -4.22
C GLN A 133 -21.22 4.69 -3.47
N ALA A 134 -21.13 3.49 -4.04
CA ALA A 134 -20.29 2.41 -3.51
C ALA A 134 -18.81 2.84 -3.48
N MET A 135 -18.33 3.51 -4.52
CA MET A 135 -16.96 4.02 -4.61
C MET A 135 -16.68 5.12 -3.57
N VAL A 136 -17.63 6.04 -3.35
CA VAL A 136 -17.48 7.09 -2.32
C VAL A 136 -17.37 6.47 -0.93
N ARG A 137 -18.24 5.51 -0.60
CA ARG A 137 -18.22 4.81 0.69
C ARG A 137 -16.95 3.98 0.88
N LEU A 138 -16.52 3.29 -0.16
CA LEU A 138 -15.28 2.54 -0.16
C LEU A 138 -14.06 3.49 -0.05
N GLY A 139 -14.15 4.69 -0.62
CA GLY A 139 -13.15 5.75 -0.50
C GLY A 139 -12.89 6.17 0.95
N VAL A 140 -13.92 6.19 1.80
CA VAL A 140 -13.76 6.46 3.24
C VAL A 140 -12.93 5.35 3.91
N THR A 141 -13.22 4.10 3.59
CA THR A 141 -12.46 2.94 4.10
C THR A 141 -10.99 3.02 3.66
N GLN A 142 -10.77 3.32 2.38
CA GLN A 142 -9.43 3.48 1.82
C GLN A 142 -8.68 4.65 2.47
N PHE A 143 -9.33 5.79 2.67
CA PHE A 143 -8.71 6.94 3.32
C PHE A 143 -8.13 6.56 4.69
N PHE A 144 -8.91 5.94 5.56
CA PHE A 144 -8.44 5.57 6.88
C PHE A 144 -7.41 4.43 6.86
N SER A 145 -7.57 3.41 6.02
CA SER A 145 -6.63 2.31 5.94
C SER A 145 -5.26 2.74 5.39
N TRP A 146 -5.22 3.58 4.35
CA TRP A 146 -3.97 4.11 3.81
C TRP A 146 -3.31 5.14 4.74
N ALA A 147 -4.10 5.95 5.46
CA ALA A 147 -3.58 6.82 6.50
C ALA A 147 -2.87 6.02 7.60
N ALA A 148 -3.49 4.91 8.06
CA ALA A 148 -2.90 4.02 9.06
C ALA A 148 -1.57 3.41 8.60
N LEU A 149 -1.52 2.90 7.37
CA LEU A 149 -0.29 2.34 6.79
C LEU A 149 0.81 3.40 6.65
N PHE A 150 0.45 4.60 6.18
CA PHE A 150 1.43 5.67 6.01
C PHE A 150 1.97 6.18 7.34
N LEU A 151 1.15 6.21 8.39
CA LEU A 151 1.60 6.45 9.76
C LEU A 151 2.65 5.41 10.20
N MET A 152 2.42 4.14 9.94
CA MET A 152 3.39 3.08 10.24
C MET A 152 4.71 3.32 9.49
N TRP A 153 4.67 3.46 8.19
CA TRP A 153 5.89 3.62 7.39
C TRP A 153 6.70 4.85 7.78
N THR A 154 6.03 5.90 8.26
CA THR A 154 6.69 7.15 8.64
C THR A 154 7.17 7.14 10.10
N TYR A 155 6.39 6.55 11.00
CA TYR A 155 6.60 6.69 12.44
C TYR A 155 7.02 5.40 13.14
N LEU A 156 7.15 4.25 12.45
CA LEU A 156 7.57 2.99 13.08
C LEU A 156 8.95 3.15 13.75
N LYS A 157 9.95 3.69 13.04
CA LYS A 157 11.28 3.89 13.63
C LYS A 157 11.23 4.77 14.88
N PRO A 158 10.79 6.03 14.81
CA PRO A 158 10.76 6.88 16.01
C PRO A 158 9.88 6.33 17.12
N ALA A 159 8.85 5.54 16.82
CA ALA A 159 8.00 4.94 17.84
C ALA A 159 8.67 3.82 18.64
N ILE A 160 9.51 3.01 17.99
CA ILE A 160 10.18 1.89 18.66
C ILE A 160 11.59 2.26 19.19
N THR A 161 12.18 3.38 18.75
CA THR A 161 13.48 3.86 19.25
C THR A 161 13.38 4.18 20.74
N GLY A 162 14.31 3.64 21.52
CA GLY A 162 14.37 3.86 22.97
C GLY A 162 13.37 3.04 23.80
N VAL A 163 12.55 2.19 23.14
CA VAL A 163 11.49 1.40 23.81
C VAL A 163 11.72 -0.10 23.58
N VAL A 164 12.16 -0.49 22.38
CA VAL A 164 12.30 -1.91 22.04
C VAL A 164 13.55 -2.50 22.64
N THR A 165 13.40 -3.69 23.22
CA THR A 165 14.44 -4.41 23.93
C THR A 165 14.94 -5.62 23.14
N ASP A 166 16.22 -5.91 23.29
CA ASP A 166 16.85 -7.14 22.81
C ASP A 166 16.35 -8.34 23.62
N HIS A 167 15.94 -9.38 22.92
CA HIS A 167 15.33 -10.58 23.54
C HIS A 167 16.28 -11.33 24.49
N ALA A 168 17.56 -11.36 24.18
CA ALA A 168 18.53 -12.14 24.96
C ALA A 168 19.03 -11.37 26.20
N THR A 169 19.20 -10.06 26.07
CA THR A 169 19.82 -9.22 27.11
C THR A 169 18.80 -8.41 27.90
N GLY A 170 17.59 -8.19 27.37
CA GLY A 170 16.59 -7.27 27.91
C GLY A 170 16.99 -5.79 27.82
N ALA A 171 18.13 -5.48 27.23
CA ALA A 171 18.60 -4.11 27.07
C ALA A 171 17.88 -3.42 25.92
N VAL A 172 17.68 -2.10 26.04
CA VAL A 172 17.11 -1.29 24.94
C VAL A 172 18.05 -1.31 23.74
N LEU A 173 17.49 -1.51 22.55
CA LEU A 173 18.25 -1.54 21.30
C LEU A 173 18.93 -0.17 21.04
N SER A 174 20.15 -0.20 20.54
CA SER A 174 20.81 1.00 20.01
C SER A 174 20.07 1.56 18.80
N ASP A 175 20.31 2.81 18.41
CA ASP A 175 19.63 3.43 17.26
C ASP A 175 19.94 2.68 15.95
N GLY A 176 21.18 2.21 15.76
CA GLY A 176 21.58 1.40 14.59
C GLY A 176 20.87 0.04 14.56
N ALA A 177 20.81 -0.67 15.69
CA ALA A 177 20.09 -1.93 15.82
C ALA A 177 18.59 -1.74 15.60
N THR A 178 18.00 -0.66 16.13
CA THR A 178 16.60 -0.28 15.91
C THR A 178 16.32 -0.05 14.42
N GLN A 179 17.21 0.68 13.72
CA GLN A 179 17.06 0.91 12.27
C GLN A 179 17.07 -0.40 11.48
N THR A 180 17.98 -1.31 11.79
CA THR A 180 18.03 -2.65 11.18
C THR A 180 16.75 -3.42 11.46
N TRP A 181 16.24 -3.36 12.71
CA TRP A 181 15.03 -4.06 13.11
C TRP A 181 13.77 -3.51 12.44
N VAL A 182 13.68 -2.21 12.22
CA VAL A 182 12.62 -1.60 11.38
C VAL A 182 12.60 -2.22 9.97
N GLY A 183 13.78 -2.44 9.38
CA GLY A 183 13.90 -3.14 8.10
C GLY A 183 13.35 -4.56 8.17
N VAL A 184 13.69 -5.32 9.22
CA VAL A 184 13.17 -6.68 9.45
C VAL A 184 11.64 -6.67 9.59
N LEU A 185 11.09 -5.78 10.40
CA LEU A 185 9.63 -5.65 10.58
C LEU A 185 8.93 -5.31 9.26
N ASN A 186 9.46 -4.34 8.50
CA ASN A 186 8.92 -3.99 7.17
C ASN A 186 9.06 -5.13 6.15
N GLY A 187 10.05 -6.01 6.29
CA GLY A 187 10.18 -7.23 5.49
C GLY A 187 9.26 -8.36 5.94
N THR A 188 8.78 -8.33 7.18
CA THR A 188 7.96 -9.40 7.77
C THR A 188 6.52 -9.37 7.29
N TYR A 189 5.83 -8.22 7.28
CA TYR A 189 4.41 -8.15 6.96
C TYR A 189 4.05 -8.54 5.51
N PRO A 190 4.91 -8.40 4.48
CA PRO A 190 4.60 -8.87 3.14
C PRO A 190 4.48 -10.40 3.03
N ILE A 191 5.11 -11.15 3.92
CA ILE A 191 5.06 -12.63 3.93
C ILE A 191 3.64 -13.13 4.23
N PRO A 192 3.02 -12.81 5.38
CA PRO A 192 1.63 -13.17 5.63
C PRO A 192 0.66 -12.53 4.63
N ALA A 193 0.98 -11.37 4.05
CA ALA A 193 0.18 -10.78 2.99
C ALA A 193 0.14 -11.66 1.74
N CYS A 194 1.28 -12.19 1.29
CA CYS A 194 1.34 -13.15 0.18
C CYS A 194 0.52 -14.41 0.46
N ILE A 195 0.66 -14.96 1.67
CA ILE A 195 -0.08 -16.16 2.08
C ILE A 195 -1.58 -15.87 2.10
N ALA A 196 -2.01 -14.77 2.71
CA ALA A 196 -3.41 -14.36 2.78
C ALA A 196 -4.00 -14.17 1.39
N ALA A 197 -3.29 -13.50 0.47
CA ALA A 197 -3.75 -13.23 -0.88
C ALA A 197 -4.14 -14.50 -1.66
N LEU A 198 -3.47 -15.64 -1.41
CA LEU A 198 -3.79 -16.93 -2.06
C LEU A 198 -5.17 -17.47 -1.64
N PHE A 199 -5.63 -17.12 -0.44
CA PHE A 199 -6.88 -17.63 0.12
C PHE A 199 -8.02 -16.61 0.11
N LEU A 200 -7.73 -15.32 0.08
CA LEU A 200 -8.74 -14.25 0.18
C LEU A 200 -9.85 -14.40 -0.83
N GLY A 201 -9.55 -14.72 -2.10
CA GLY A 201 -10.58 -14.91 -3.12
C GLY A 201 -11.54 -16.06 -2.82
N ARG A 202 -11.03 -17.19 -2.30
CA ARG A 202 -11.84 -18.35 -1.92
C ARG A 202 -12.70 -18.05 -0.69
N ILE A 203 -12.14 -17.36 0.29
CA ILE A 203 -12.84 -16.97 1.52
C ILE A 203 -13.91 -15.93 1.18
N ALA A 204 -13.60 -14.96 0.33
CA ALA A 204 -14.53 -13.93 -0.12
C ALA A 204 -15.71 -14.50 -0.94
N ALA A 205 -15.46 -15.55 -1.73
CA ALA A 205 -16.53 -16.25 -2.45
C ALA A 205 -17.53 -16.92 -1.48
N ARG A 206 -17.09 -17.30 -0.26
CA ARG A 206 -17.93 -17.97 0.74
C ARG A 206 -18.59 -17.01 1.74
N TRP A 207 -17.88 -15.99 2.18
CA TRP A 207 -18.29 -15.09 3.26
C TRP A 207 -18.64 -13.67 2.78
N GLY A 208 -18.46 -13.40 1.48
CA GLY A 208 -18.63 -12.08 0.88
C GLY A 208 -17.40 -11.18 1.03
N ASN A 209 -17.22 -10.29 0.04
CA ASN A 209 -16.05 -9.40 0.00
C ASN A 209 -16.01 -8.43 1.20
N LYS A 210 -17.16 -7.89 1.61
CA LYS A 210 -17.28 -6.97 2.74
C LYS A 210 -16.81 -7.60 4.06
N THR A 211 -17.34 -8.78 4.38
CA THR A 211 -17.00 -9.47 5.63
C THR A 211 -15.51 -9.77 5.69
N VAL A 212 -14.96 -10.30 4.61
CA VAL A 212 -13.53 -10.61 4.53
C VAL A 212 -12.70 -9.35 4.65
N TYR A 213 -13.09 -8.27 3.98
CA TYR A 213 -12.38 -7.00 4.08
C TYR A 213 -12.40 -6.43 5.51
N ALA A 214 -13.57 -6.41 6.17
CA ALA A 214 -13.70 -5.95 7.55
C ALA A 214 -12.82 -6.77 8.51
N VAL A 215 -12.81 -8.11 8.38
CA VAL A 215 -11.96 -8.99 9.20
C VAL A 215 -10.47 -8.70 8.97
N CYS A 216 -10.03 -8.54 7.72
CA CYS A 216 -8.65 -8.17 7.42
C CYS A 216 -8.25 -6.86 8.11
N LEU A 217 -9.10 -5.83 8.03
CA LEU A 217 -8.84 -4.52 8.66
C LEU A 217 -8.84 -4.61 10.19
N LEU A 218 -9.73 -5.40 10.80
CA LEU A 218 -9.73 -5.63 12.25
C LEU A 218 -8.44 -6.31 12.72
N LEU A 219 -7.94 -7.30 11.97
CA LEU A 219 -6.64 -7.92 12.25
C LEU A 219 -5.50 -6.92 12.13
N GLY A 220 -5.57 -6.00 11.15
CA GLY A 220 -4.63 -4.89 11.02
C GLY A 220 -4.69 -3.92 12.21
N ALA A 221 -5.90 -3.56 12.67
CA ALA A 221 -6.08 -2.70 13.84
C ALA A 221 -5.47 -3.34 15.10
N ALA A 222 -5.72 -4.65 15.31
CA ALA A 222 -5.09 -5.41 16.39
C ALA A 222 -3.56 -5.46 16.24
N GLY A 223 -3.04 -5.59 15.02
CA GLY A 223 -1.63 -5.51 14.73
C GLY A 223 -1.04 -4.16 15.12
N PHE A 224 -1.63 -3.04 14.71
CA PHE A 224 -1.15 -1.70 15.12
C PHE A 224 -1.22 -1.48 16.63
N ALA A 225 -2.28 -1.94 17.29
CA ALA A 225 -2.36 -1.90 18.75
C ALA A 225 -1.26 -2.75 19.40
N GLY A 226 -0.95 -3.92 18.84
CA GLY A 226 0.14 -4.79 19.29
C GLY A 226 1.51 -4.12 19.22
N LEU A 227 1.78 -3.30 18.17
CA LEU A 227 3.02 -2.52 18.07
C LEU A 227 3.18 -1.48 19.19
N CYS A 228 2.08 -1.01 19.77
CA CYS A 228 2.13 -0.08 20.91
C CYS A 228 2.36 -0.78 22.26
N LEU A 229 2.00 -2.06 22.36
CA LEU A 229 1.98 -2.81 23.62
C LEU A 229 3.20 -3.70 23.81
N LEU A 230 3.80 -4.16 22.71
CA LEU A 230 4.93 -5.09 22.75
C LEU A 230 6.24 -4.34 22.63
N HIS A 231 7.23 -4.73 23.44
CA HIS A 231 8.53 -4.08 23.52
C HIS A 231 9.69 -5.02 23.16
N ASP A 232 9.48 -6.35 23.19
CA ASP A 232 10.48 -7.33 22.76
C ASP A 232 10.60 -7.35 21.23
N GLN A 233 11.83 -7.34 20.72
CA GLN A 233 12.11 -7.27 19.29
C GLN A 233 11.44 -8.40 18.47
N TYR A 234 11.45 -9.64 18.95
CA TYR A 234 10.81 -10.75 18.24
C TYR A 234 9.29 -10.76 18.41
N ALA A 235 8.79 -10.34 19.58
CA ALA A 235 7.37 -10.24 19.82
C ALA A 235 6.70 -9.24 18.87
N LEU A 236 7.41 -8.20 18.42
CA LEU A 236 6.93 -7.25 17.40
C LEU A 236 6.66 -7.87 16.02
N MET A 237 7.18 -9.07 15.75
CA MET A 237 6.85 -9.79 14.49
C MET A 237 5.40 -10.29 14.46
N LEU A 238 4.80 -10.58 15.63
CA LEU A 238 3.42 -11.05 15.71
C LEU A 238 2.39 -10.00 15.22
N PRO A 239 2.43 -8.74 15.66
CA PRO A 239 1.63 -7.67 15.08
C PRO A 239 1.75 -7.53 13.57
N MET A 240 2.94 -7.75 13.00
CA MET A 240 3.17 -7.65 11.56
C MET A 240 2.38 -8.71 10.75
N VAL A 241 2.01 -9.82 11.37
CA VAL A 241 1.13 -10.82 10.72
C VAL A 241 -0.26 -10.22 10.48
N GLY A 242 -0.85 -9.60 11.49
CA GLY A 242 -2.15 -8.93 11.37
C GLY A 242 -2.14 -7.79 10.35
N ILE A 243 -1.08 -6.97 10.37
CA ILE A 243 -0.87 -5.88 9.41
C ILE A 243 -0.71 -6.43 7.99
N GLY A 244 0.01 -7.54 7.80
CA GLY A 244 0.18 -8.19 6.51
C GLY A 244 -1.14 -8.72 5.93
N ILE A 245 -1.98 -9.32 6.75
CA ILE A 245 -3.33 -9.76 6.33
C ILE A 245 -4.19 -8.56 5.93
N ALA A 246 -4.13 -7.47 6.70
CA ALA A 246 -4.82 -6.22 6.36
C ALA A 246 -4.30 -5.65 5.03
N TRP A 247 -2.99 -5.64 4.80
CA TRP A 247 -2.37 -5.21 3.56
C TRP A 247 -2.90 -5.98 2.35
N ALA A 248 -2.97 -7.32 2.43
CA ALA A 248 -3.56 -8.13 1.36
C ALA A 248 -5.03 -7.78 1.11
N GLY A 249 -5.81 -7.56 2.17
CA GLY A 249 -7.21 -7.13 2.09
C GLY A 249 -7.36 -5.76 1.42
N ILE A 250 -6.53 -4.78 1.79
CA ILE A 250 -6.53 -3.42 1.23
C ILE A 250 -6.20 -3.42 -0.26
N LEU A 251 -5.29 -4.29 -0.69
CA LEU A 251 -4.92 -4.40 -2.11
C LEU A 251 -5.94 -5.17 -2.96
N ALA A 252 -6.69 -6.12 -2.39
CA ALA A 252 -7.55 -7.01 -3.18
C ALA A 252 -9.05 -6.65 -3.09
N MET A 253 -9.58 -6.44 -1.89
CA MET A 253 -11.03 -6.36 -1.67
C MET A 253 -11.69 -5.10 -2.25
N PRO A 254 -11.11 -3.90 -2.16
CA PRO A 254 -11.69 -2.69 -2.76
C PRO A 254 -11.90 -2.82 -4.26
N TYR A 255 -10.93 -3.36 -4.97
CA TYR A 255 -11.01 -3.55 -6.42
C TYR A 255 -12.03 -4.63 -6.80
N ALA A 256 -12.13 -5.71 -6.02
CA ALA A 256 -13.15 -6.75 -6.20
C ALA A 256 -14.58 -6.22 -6.00
N ILE A 257 -14.78 -5.29 -5.06
CA ILE A 257 -16.08 -4.62 -4.83
C ILE A 257 -16.36 -3.61 -5.96
N LEU A 258 -15.36 -2.81 -6.32
CA LEU A 258 -15.49 -1.72 -7.27
C LEU A 258 -15.74 -2.23 -8.71
N SER A 259 -15.09 -3.32 -9.10
CA SER A 259 -15.27 -3.94 -10.44
C SER A 259 -16.71 -4.37 -10.73
N ARG A 260 -17.52 -4.59 -9.69
CA ARG A 260 -18.96 -4.92 -9.82
C ARG A 260 -19.86 -3.69 -9.78
N ALA A 261 -19.34 -2.54 -9.31
CA ALA A 261 -20.12 -1.32 -9.13
C ALA A 261 -19.93 -0.32 -10.29
N VAL A 262 -18.87 -0.46 -11.06
CA VAL A 262 -18.49 0.43 -12.16
C VAL A 262 -18.65 -0.27 -13.49
N GLU A 263 -19.16 0.45 -14.48
CA GLU A 263 -19.23 -0.03 -15.86
C GLU A 263 -17.83 -0.21 -16.46
N ALA A 264 -17.60 -1.32 -17.16
CA ALA A 264 -16.30 -1.64 -17.77
C ALA A 264 -15.75 -0.51 -18.65
N ARG A 265 -16.62 0.18 -19.40
CA ARG A 265 -16.28 1.30 -20.28
C ARG A 265 -15.61 2.48 -19.57
N HIS A 266 -15.95 2.74 -18.30
CA HIS A 266 -15.45 3.86 -17.52
C HIS A 266 -14.47 3.41 -16.42
N MET A 267 -14.13 2.13 -16.37
CA MET A 267 -13.32 1.52 -15.31
C MET A 267 -11.98 2.23 -15.13
N GLY A 268 -11.25 2.51 -16.21
CA GLY A 268 -9.93 3.16 -16.13
C GLY A 268 -9.97 4.55 -15.48
N VAL A 269 -10.95 5.38 -15.85
CA VAL A 269 -11.09 6.72 -15.26
C VAL A 269 -11.51 6.64 -13.80
N TYR A 270 -12.46 5.77 -13.47
CA TYR A 270 -12.89 5.60 -12.08
C TYR A 270 -11.81 4.98 -11.20
N MET A 271 -10.96 4.09 -11.73
CA MET A 271 -9.78 3.61 -11.01
C MET A 271 -8.77 4.74 -10.74
N GLY A 272 -8.56 5.65 -11.72
CA GLY A 272 -7.76 6.85 -11.51
C GLY A 272 -8.33 7.76 -10.41
N ILE A 273 -9.65 8.00 -10.40
CA ILE A 273 -10.32 8.78 -9.35
C ILE A 273 -10.20 8.05 -7.99
N PHE A 274 -10.35 6.73 -7.98
CA PHE A 274 -10.23 5.93 -6.76
C PHE A 274 -8.85 6.01 -6.12
N ASN A 275 -7.80 6.17 -6.92
CA ASN A 275 -6.44 6.33 -6.40
C ASN A 275 -6.23 7.62 -5.60
N PHE A 276 -7.06 8.65 -5.78
CA PHE A 276 -7.02 9.80 -4.88
C PHE A 276 -7.29 9.41 -3.43
N THR A 277 -8.06 8.34 -3.19
CA THR A 277 -8.30 7.82 -1.84
C THR A 277 -7.06 7.19 -1.21
N ILE A 278 -6.03 6.88 -2.00
CA ILE A 278 -4.71 6.43 -1.56
C ILE A 278 -3.78 7.63 -1.32
N THR A 279 -3.72 8.55 -2.27
CA THR A 279 -2.76 9.66 -2.26
C THR A 279 -3.13 10.75 -1.25
N ILE A 280 -4.41 11.10 -1.16
CA ILE A 280 -4.88 12.17 -0.26
C ILE A 280 -4.52 11.90 1.21
N PRO A 281 -4.81 10.72 1.80
CA PRO A 281 -4.43 10.46 3.19
C PRO A 281 -2.93 10.52 3.43
N GLN A 282 -2.10 10.09 2.47
CA GLN A 282 -0.65 10.17 2.58
C GLN A 282 -0.17 11.63 2.60
N ILE A 283 -0.75 12.49 1.74
CA ILE A 283 -0.46 13.93 1.73
C ILE A 283 -0.89 14.57 3.05
N VAL A 284 -2.10 14.28 3.53
CA VAL A 284 -2.62 14.82 4.79
C VAL A 284 -1.70 14.45 5.95
N ILE A 285 -1.35 13.18 6.10
CA ILE A 285 -0.44 12.72 7.16
C ILE A 285 0.97 13.29 6.97
N GLY A 286 1.48 13.36 5.74
CA GLY A 286 2.79 13.94 5.45
C GLY A 286 2.90 15.42 5.84
N LEU A 287 1.82 16.19 5.68
CA LEU A 287 1.77 17.60 6.05
C LEU A 287 1.49 17.83 7.54
N THR A 288 0.63 17.01 8.15
CA THR A 288 0.12 17.25 9.51
C THR A 288 0.79 16.39 10.57
N GLY A 289 1.35 15.25 10.21
CA GLY A 289 1.84 14.25 11.15
C GLY A 289 2.93 14.76 12.09
N GLY A 290 3.87 15.58 11.59
CA GLY A 290 4.89 16.21 12.43
C GLY A 290 4.31 17.16 13.47
N ALA A 291 3.28 17.93 13.10
CA ALA A 291 2.57 18.81 14.01
C ALA A 291 1.77 18.00 15.07
N ILE A 292 1.11 16.92 14.65
CA ILE A 292 0.37 16.03 15.55
C ILE A 292 1.30 15.43 16.59
N VAL A 293 2.45 14.86 16.18
CA VAL A 293 3.45 14.33 17.14
C VAL A 293 3.88 15.37 18.12
N LYS A 294 4.23 16.56 17.63
CA LYS A 294 4.82 17.62 18.48
C LYS A 294 3.81 18.22 19.44
N TYR A 295 2.62 18.56 18.97
CA TYR A 295 1.66 19.37 19.74
C TYR A 295 0.56 18.56 20.42
N CYS A 296 0.21 17.38 19.87
CA CYS A 296 -0.85 16.54 20.46
C CYS A 296 -0.28 15.40 21.32
N PHE A 297 0.95 14.94 21.02
CA PHE A 297 1.53 13.76 21.65
C PHE A 297 2.86 14.03 22.35
N ASP A 298 3.19 15.27 22.66
CA ASP A 298 4.40 15.67 23.38
C ASP A 298 5.69 15.02 22.84
N SER A 299 5.80 14.94 21.51
CA SER A 299 6.89 14.28 20.77
C SER A 299 7.01 12.76 20.99
N ASN A 300 6.02 12.11 21.58
CA ASN A 300 5.98 10.66 21.73
C ASN A 300 5.37 10.00 20.50
N ALA A 301 6.22 9.42 19.64
CA ALA A 301 5.82 8.82 18.36
C ALA A 301 5.03 7.50 18.50
N VAL A 302 5.02 6.85 19.67
CA VAL A 302 4.20 5.64 19.93
C VAL A 302 2.72 5.94 19.70
N TRP A 303 2.26 7.12 20.08
CA TRP A 303 0.86 7.54 19.86
C TRP A 303 0.47 7.67 18.39
N MET A 304 1.43 7.80 17.47
CA MET A 304 1.16 7.75 16.03
C MET A 304 0.79 6.33 15.58
N LEU A 305 1.35 5.29 16.20
CA LEU A 305 0.95 3.90 15.95
C LEU A 305 -0.42 3.60 16.60
N ALA A 306 -0.72 4.18 17.76
CA ALA A 306 -2.05 4.11 18.35
C ALA A 306 -3.11 4.80 17.47
N LEU A 307 -2.77 5.95 16.87
CA LEU A 307 -3.60 6.63 15.89
C LEU A 307 -3.79 5.77 14.62
N ALA A 308 -2.75 5.06 14.18
CA ALA A 308 -2.85 4.11 13.09
C ALA A 308 -3.81 2.95 13.41
N ALA A 309 -3.76 2.42 14.65
CA ALA A 309 -4.72 1.41 15.12
C ALA A 309 -6.16 1.93 15.09
N LEU A 310 -6.38 3.16 15.57
CA LEU A 310 -7.69 3.81 15.53
C LEU A 310 -8.17 4.00 14.08
N PHE A 311 -7.32 4.49 13.18
CA PHE A 311 -7.69 4.68 11.79
C PHE A 311 -8.01 3.35 11.10
N MET A 312 -7.26 2.30 11.37
CA MET A 312 -7.53 0.98 10.82
C MET A 312 -8.86 0.40 11.36
N LEU A 313 -9.17 0.66 12.63
CA LEU A 313 -10.47 0.31 13.22
C LEU A 313 -11.62 1.10 12.58
N LEU A 314 -11.45 2.41 12.37
CA LEU A 314 -12.44 3.23 11.67
C LEU A 314 -12.63 2.76 10.22
N ALA A 315 -11.56 2.36 9.55
CA ALA A 315 -11.63 1.72 8.23
C ALA A 315 -12.48 0.45 8.28
N ALA A 316 -12.24 -0.44 9.24
CA ALA A 316 -13.02 -1.67 9.41
C ALA A 316 -14.52 -1.40 9.65
N LEU A 317 -14.82 -0.44 10.52
CA LEU A 317 -16.21 -0.05 10.81
C LEU A 317 -16.88 0.60 9.59
N SER A 318 -16.16 1.39 8.81
CA SER A 318 -16.69 2.04 7.61
C SER A 318 -17.09 1.05 6.51
N VAL A 319 -16.51 -0.15 6.48
CA VAL A 319 -16.91 -1.22 5.54
C VAL A 319 -18.39 -1.59 5.70
N ALA A 320 -18.95 -1.48 6.89
CA ALA A 320 -20.37 -1.75 7.14
C ALA A 320 -21.29 -0.89 6.26
N PHE A 321 -20.89 0.33 5.93
CA PHE A 321 -21.65 1.26 5.10
C PHE A 321 -21.45 1.03 3.60
N VAL A 322 -20.49 0.21 3.18
CA VAL A 322 -20.27 -0.15 1.78
C VAL A 322 -21.39 -1.08 1.32
N ARG A 323 -22.08 -0.76 0.24
CA ARG A 323 -23.06 -1.66 -0.39
C ARG A 323 -22.35 -2.54 -1.43
N ASP A 324 -22.36 -3.85 -1.22
CA ASP A 324 -21.91 -4.84 -2.21
C ASP A 324 -23.15 -5.48 -2.85
N LYS A 325 -23.26 -5.39 -4.18
CA LYS A 325 -24.35 -6.02 -4.93
C LYS A 325 -24.40 -7.56 -4.83
N SER A 326 -23.39 -8.18 -4.20
CA SER A 326 -23.40 -9.62 -3.96
C SER A 326 -24.29 -10.05 -2.78
N GLU A 327 -24.74 -9.09 -1.93
CA GLU A 327 -25.63 -9.38 -0.79
C GLU A 327 -27.11 -9.42 -1.18
N ASP A 328 -27.45 -8.97 -2.39
CA ASP A 328 -28.84 -8.94 -2.90
C ASP A 328 -29.25 -10.21 -3.69
N ARG A 329 -28.47 -11.32 -3.54
CA ARG A 329 -28.78 -12.62 -4.21
C ARG A 329 -29.02 -13.73 -3.22
#